data_88fd1369cc06e4d4f8722a5d4e7c3769
#
_entry.id   88fd1369cc06e4d4f8722a5d4e7c3769
#
_cell.length_a   1.000
_cell.length_b   1.000
_cell.length_c   1.000
_cell.angle_alpha   90.00
_cell.angle_beta   90.00
_cell.angle_gamma   90.00
#
_symmetry.space_group_name_H-M   'P 1'
#
loop_
_entity.id
_entity.type
_entity.pdbx_description
1 polymer ?
#
loop_
_entity_poly.entity_id
_entity_poly.type
_entity_poly.pdbx_seq_one_letter_code
_entity_poly.pdbx_strand_id
1 'polypeptide(L)'
;MKKRELLFCLSLVCMVPIHILGAKPIDTQEQLDRSREQQLAREARLGEGRITVQTDGIDLPSGSLTSQDGYTVPAQQPAHVEPSFFVSHIRVVEEPISQSAELTYSNMINTSMDQTIFVDNSSVASVRLIKGPLYYETQKKKIQLDVPNEFTFLRKTIKPFVNRKLTVEDVNRLSTSLNTALIEHGYVTSRIGIPSQSLASGNLQFNLQLGRVESVLYKTYAQPLPWQNAFPIREGDILNIRNIEQGIEQMKRIGSQNVSVELEPGTKPLATNIVLETTKKPPIHGMISIDDSGLKDTGKLQWTAAIGVDRVFNANDSLNLSINRDAAQDGERKGSRNHTISYSIPRGKDTFSISYSDMKYHQTINSMATPFISSSHAKTVRGSWNHVFHRDRTTKRSWDINITKRNAKNYINDVEVAVQRANTASVEFGISERRYIKQNTLYSRAAIKQGVGWFGSQPEYGNGAPSTQFTQLLVDVDYQMPRTWGNRPASITSSFHGQWTLGDKRLFSRDMISLGNRYTVQGFDGENTLMAESGWYMRNEVASYIPKWKSSVYANIDFGAVYGPSTEVFTGKFIAGTSLGIRGQFKSGLFYDVFVGAPLYKPSGYKTDSVTAGFQAGVRF
;
A
#
# COMPACT_ATOMS: atom_id res chain seq x y z
N MET A 1 42.94 26.55 35.45
CA MET A 1 42.14 27.64 34.81
C MET A 1 41.59 27.34 33.41
N LYS A 2 42.02 26.32 32.70
CA LYS A 2 41.58 26.10 31.29
C LYS A 2 40.30 25.27 31.10
N LYS A 3 39.84 24.50 32.05
CA LYS A 3 38.62 23.66 31.92
C LYS A 3 37.28 24.38 32.21
N ARG A 4 37.29 25.44 33.03
CA ARG A 4 36.07 26.18 33.37
C ARG A 4 35.66 27.20 32.30
N GLU A 5 36.60 27.78 31.60
CA GLU A 5 36.31 28.73 30.54
C GLU A 5 35.79 28.02 29.26
N LEU A 6 36.28 26.80 29.00
CA LEU A 6 35.77 25.98 27.88
C LEU A 6 34.31 25.54 28.10
N LEU A 7 33.94 25.24 29.36
CA LEU A 7 32.55 24.89 29.71
C LEU A 7 31.59 26.09 29.59
N PHE A 8 32.10 27.31 29.89
CA PHE A 8 31.29 28.54 29.76
C PHE A 8 31.05 28.94 28.32
N CYS A 9 32.05 28.79 27.45
CA CYS A 9 31.86 28.99 25.99
C CYS A 9 30.96 27.92 25.38
N LEU A 10 31.04 26.66 25.82
CA LEU A 10 30.15 25.58 25.35
C LEU A 10 28.70 25.80 25.82
N SER A 11 28.47 26.32 27.02
CA SER A 11 27.12 26.60 27.52
C SER A 11 26.47 27.79 26.80
N LEU A 12 27.24 28.80 26.37
CA LEU A 12 26.73 29.94 25.61
C LEU A 12 26.39 29.56 24.18
N VAL A 13 27.14 28.65 23.55
CA VAL A 13 26.85 28.15 22.18
C VAL A 13 25.59 27.27 22.15
N CYS A 14 25.28 26.61 23.30
CA CYS A 14 24.05 25.79 23.38
C CYS A 14 22.76 26.60 23.64
N MET A 15 22.85 27.86 24.06
CA MET A 15 21.68 28.71 24.33
C MET A 15 21.37 29.74 23.24
N VAL A 16 22.27 29.94 22.28
CA VAL A 16 21.99 30.78 21.11
C VAL A 16 21.39 29.90 20.03
N PRO A 17 20.17 30.15 19.56
CA PRO A 17 19.66 29.41 18.42
C PRO A 17 20.66 29.57 17.27
N ILE A 18 21.19 28.47 16.76
CA ILE A 18 22.25 28.35 15.74
C ILE A 18 21.96 29.19 14.46
N HIS A 19 20.74 29.69 14.31
CA HIS A 19 20.32 30.60 13.23
C HIS A 19 21.02 31.96 13.21
N ILE A 20 21.62 32.43 14.31
CA ILE A 20 22.32 33.75 14.39
C ILE A 20 23.73 33.67 13.81
N LEU A 21 24.34 32.50 13.75
CA LEU A 21 25.73 32.31 13.31
C LEU A 21 25.88 31.90 11.82
N GLY A 22 24.80 31.82 11.06
CA GLY A 22 24.85 31.38 9.65
C GLY A 22 25.24 29.89 9.47
N ALA A 23 25.40 29.15 10.55
CA ALA A 23 25.61 27.71 10.53
C ALA A 23 24.28 27.01 10.25
N LYS A 24 24.20 26.22 9.18
CA LYS A 24 23.05 25.39 8.90
C LYS A 24 22.92 24.32 10.00
N PRO A 25 21.71 24.02 10.48
CA PRO A 25 21.52 22.96 11.44
C PRO A 25 22.06 21.64 10.88
N ILE A 26 22.83 20.93 11.69
CA ILE A 26 23.29 19.55 11.44
C ILE A 26 22.13 18.66 10.99
N ASP A 27 20.94 18.99 11.42
CA ASP A 27 19.69 18.29 11.19
C ASP A 27 19.17 18.30 9.74
N THR A 28 19.66 19.24 8.88
CA THR A 28 19.17 19.38 7.50
C THR A 28 19.50 18.15 6.65
N GLN A 29 20.69 17.56 6.80
CA GLN A 29 21.07 16.35 6.06
C GLN A 29 20.19 15.17 6.47
N GLU A 30 19.91 15.02 7.75
CA GLU A 30 19.05 13.95 8.25
C GLU A 30 17.61 14.09 7.74
N GLN A 31 17.11 15.32 7.65
CA GLN A 31 15.80 15.62 7.09
C GLN A 31 15.74 15.35 5.59
N LEU A 32 16.81 15.64 4.87
CA LEU A 32 16.91 15.33 3.45
C LEU A 32 16.82 13.82 3.22
N ASP A 33 17.56 13.03 4.00
CA ASP A 33 17.53 11.57 3.91
C ASP A 33 16.15 11.00 4.26
N ARG A 34 15.48 11.54 5.28
CA ARG A 34 14.09 11.17 5.62
C ARG A 34 13.13 11.49 4.47
N SER A 35 13.23 12.68 3.90
CA SER A 35 12.39 13.09 2.77
C SER A 35 12.63 12.21 1.55
N ARG A 36 13.87 11.80 1.31
CA ARG A 36 14.24 10.83 0.27
C ARG A 36 13.63 9.44 0.53
N GLU A 37 13.72 8.93 1.76
CA GLU A 37 13.08 7.66 2.15
C GLU A 37 11.56 7.70 1.92
N GLN A 38 10.90 8.81 2.29
CA GLN A 38 9.46 9.00 2.06
C GLN A 38 9.12 9.04 0.56
N GLN A 39 9.94 9.70 -0.25
CA GLN A 39 9.77 9.74 -1.70
C GLN A 39 9.91 8.33 -2.32
N LEU A 40 10.93 7.56 -1.94
CA LEU A 40 11.11 6.19 -2.43
C LEU A 40 9.94 5.28 -2.04
N ALA A 41 9.44 5.40 -0.80
CA ALA A 41 8.25 4.67 -0.36
C ALA A 41 7.00 5.06 -1.17
N ARG A 42 6.84 6.34 -1.52
CA ARG A 42 5.75 6.82 -2.38
C ARG A 42 5.87 6.25 -3.80
N GLU A 43 7.05 6.29 -4.40
CA GLU A 43 7.29 5.76 -5.75
C GLU A 43 7.00 4.26 -5.81
N ALA A 44 7.40 3.50 -4.79
CA ALA A 44 7.05 2.09 -4.66
C ALA A 44 5.53 1.88 -4.61
N ARG A 45 4.79 2.68 -3.83
CA ARG A 45 3.33 2.62 -3.77
C ARG A 45 2.66 2.91 -5.10
N LEU A 46 3.16 3.90 -5.84
CA LEU A 46 2.62 4.28 -7.15
C LEU A 46 2.92 3.23 -8.23
N GLY A 47 4.00 2.48 -8.09
CA GLY A 47 4.41 1.41 -9.02
C GLY A 47 3.63 0.11 -8.88
N GLU A 48 2.88 -0.12 -7.78
CA GLU A 48 2.07 -1.33 -7.59
C GLU A 48 0.87 -1.37 -8.54
N GLY A 49 0.89 -2.31 -9.50
CA GLY A 49 -0.20 -2.53 -10.46
C GLY A 49 -1.34 -3.40 -9.90
N ARG A 50 -2.48 -3.40 -10.61
CA ARG A 50 -3.60 -4.30 -10.31
C ARG A 50 -3.26 -5.72 -10.76
N ILE A 51 -3.47 -6.69 -9.87
CA ILE A 51 -3.33 -8.12 -10.18
C ILE A 51 -4.71 -8.70 -10.48
N THR A 52 -4.82 -9.42 -11.60
CA THR A 52 -6.03 -10.16 -12.00
C THR A 52 -5.66 -11.61 -12.27
N VAL A 53 -6.53 -12.52 -11.85
CA VAL A 53 -6.44 -13.94 -12.15
C VAL A 53 -7.17 -14.20 -13.46
N GLN A 54 -6.55 -14.92 -14.38
CA GLN A 54 -7.24 -15.44 -15.56
C GLN A 54 -8.12 -16.63 -15.15
N THR A 55 -9.39 -16.54 -15.49
CA THR A 55 -10.41 -17.58 -15.20
C THR A 55 -10.89 -18.26 -16.47
N ASP A 56 -10.06 -18.24 -17.52
CA ASP A 56 -10.38 -18.88 -18.78
C ASP A 56 -10.50 -20.41 -18.58
N GLY A 57 -11.62 -20.98 -19.02
CA GLY A 57 -11.92 -22.42 -18.87
C GLY A 57 -12.79 -22.80 -17.67
N ILE A 58 -13.15 -21.87 -16.78
CA ILE A 58 -14.23 -22.07 -15.82
C ILE A 58 -15.51 -21.51 -16.45
N ASP A 59 -16.53 -22.36 -16.64
CA ASP A 59 -17.87 -21.90 -17.01
C ASP A 59 -18.44 -21.01 -15.91
N LEU A 60 -18.13 -19.72 -16.00
CA LEU A 60 -18.79 -18.69 -15.21
C LEU A 60 -20.23 -18.61 -15.69
N PRO A 61 -21.24 -18.68 -14.83
CA PRO A 61 -22.61 -18.44 -15.24
C PRO A 61 -22.65 -17.05 -15.86
N SER A 62 -22.74 -16.98 -17.19
CA SER A 62 -22.88 -15.73 -17.93
C SER A 62 -24.23 -15.11 -17.54
N GLY A 63 -24.18 -14.13 -16.64
CA GLY A 63 -25.32 -13.31 -16.28
C GLY A 63 -25.66 -12.26 -17.36
N SER A 64 -25.59 -12.64 -18.64
CA SER A 64 -26.12 -11.86 -19.76
C SER A 64 -26.69 -12.82 -20.79
N LEU A 65 -27.95 -13.15 -20.64
CA LEU A 65 -28.77 -13.57 -21.77
C LEU A 65 -28.98 -12.33 -22.66
N THR A 66 -28.05 -12.09 -23.59
CA THR A 66 -28.37 -11.34 -24.80
C THR A 66 -29.27 -12.26 -25.64
N SER A 67 -30.57 -12.01 -25.61
CA SER A 67 -31.50 -12.55 -26.58
C SER A 67 -31.17 -11.97 -27.95
N GLN A 68 -30.40 -12.70 -28.75
CA GLN A 68 -30.41 -12.61 -30.18
C GLN A 68 -31.05 -13.90 -30.68
N ASP A 69 -32.37 -13.89 -30.80
CA ASP A 69 -33.07 -14.58 -31.87
C ASP A 69 -34.48 -14.01 -31.92
N GLY A 70 -34.80 -13.45 -33.10
CA GLY A 70 -36.08 -12.86 -33.38
C GLY A 70 -37.17 -13.93 -33.45
N TYR A 71 -38.02 -13.97 -32.43
CA TYR A 71 -39.33 -14.58 -32.50
C TYR A 71 -40.40 -13.52 -32.45
N THR A 72 -41.12 -13.36 -33.55
CA THR A 72 -42.40 -12.64 -33.63
C THR A 72 -43.41 -13.31 -32.70
N VAL A 73 -43.87 -12.57 -31.69
CA VAL A 73 -44.93 -12.99 -30.78
C VAL A 73 -46.26 -12.96 -31.50
N PRO A 74 -47.05 -14.06 -31.55
CA PRO A 74 -48.45 -14.01 -31.92
C PRO A 74 -49.27 -13.39 -30.79
N ALA A 75 -50.28 -12.63 -31.18
CA ALA A 75 -51.12 -11.84 -30.29
C ALA A 75 -51.89 -12.69 -29.26
N GLN A 76 -51.96 -12.11 -28.04
CA GLN A 76 -52.98 -12.27 -27.00
C GLN A 76 -53.46 -13.69 -26.66
N GLN A 77 -52.82 -14.27 -25.63
CA GLN A 77 -53.47 -15.19 -24.70
C GLN A 77 -53.83 -14.43 -23.39
N PRO A 78 -54.92 -14.84 -22.69
CA PRO A 78 -55.37 -14.16 -21.46
C PRO A 78 -54.31 -14.25 -20.39
N ALA A 79 -54.15 -13.17 -19.62
CA ALA A 79 -53.18 -13.04 -18.55
C ALA A 79 -53.22 -14.25 -17.62
N HIS A 80 -52.26 -15.17 -17.75
CA HIS A 80 -51.97 -16.18 -16.74
C HIS A 80 -51.43 -15.41 -15.51
N VAL A 81 -52.23 -15.37 -14.48
CA VAL A 81 -51.77 -14.89 -13.15
C VAL A 81 -50.73 -15.90 -12.68
N GLU A 82 -49.45 -15.55 -12.76
CA GLU A 82 -48.38 -16.41 -12.26
C GLU A 82 -48.61 -16.72 -10.76
N PRO A 83 -48.47 -17.95 -10.32
CA PRO A 83 -48.62 -18.32 -8.91
C PRO A 83 -47.59 -17.56 -8.09
N SER A 84 -48.06 -16.78 -7.13
CA SER A 84 -47.22 -16.03 -6.19
C SER A 84 -47.37 -16.56 -4.76
N PHE A 85 -46.26 -16.64 -4.04
CA PHE A 85 -46.18 -17.17 -2.69
C PHE A 85 -45.68 -16.10 -1.73
N PHE A 86 -46.29 -16.02 -0.52
CA PHE A 86 -45.80 -15.10 0.50
C PHE A 86 -44.59 -15.72 1.20
N VAL A 87 -43.40 -15.09 1.08
CA VAL A 87 -42.15 -15.56 1.68
C VAL A 87 -41.81 -14.72 2.90
N SER A 88 -41.93 -15.33 4.08
CA SER A 88 -41.57 -14.74 5.37
C SER A 88 -40.14 -15.05 5.81
N HIS A 89 -39.59 -16.15 5.29
CA HIS A 89 -38.28 -16.68 5.71
C HIS A 89 -37.45 -17.05 4.48
N ILE A 90 -36.18 -16.63 4.45
CA ILE A 90 -35.21 -17.07 3.45
C ILE A 90 -33.99 -17.62 4.16
N ARG A 91 -33.61 -18.85 3.83
CA ARG A 91 -32.49 -19.58 4.39
C ARG A 91 -31.51 -19.96 3.29
N VAL A 92 -30.21 -19.79 3.57
CA VAL A 92 -29.11 -20.34 2.75
C VAL A 92 -28.38 -21.38 3.60
N VAL A 93 -28.37 -22.62 3.15
CA VAL A 93 -27.79 -23.76 3.87
C VAL A 93 -26.62 -24.31 3.08
N GLU A 94 -25.49 -24.56 3.76
CA GLU A 94 -24.35 -25.25 3.15
C GLU A 94 -24.72 -26.72 2.93
N GLU A 95 -24.57 -27.21 1.70
CA GLU A 95 -24.83 -28.59 1.33
C GLU A 95 -23.50 -29.35 1.22
N PRO A 96 -23.31 -30.47 1.93
CA PRO A 96 -22.13 -31.30 1.75
C PRO A 96 -22.17 -31.95 0.36
N ILE A 97 -21.03 -31.99 -0.32
CA ILE A 97 -20.90 -32.64 -1.63
C ILE A 97 -21.04 -34.15 -1.41
N SER A 98 -22.19 -34.72 -1.75
CA SER A 98 -22.39 -36.16 -1.72
C SER A 98 -21.90 -36.80 -3.02
N GLN A 99 -21.30 -37.99 -2.95
CA GLN A 99 -20.86 -38.75 -4.15
C GLN A 99 -22.00 -39.11 -5.12
N SER A 100 -23.26 -38.98 -4.69
CA SER A 100 -24.45 -39.21 -5.53
C SER A 100 -24.79 -38.06 -6.47
N ALA A 101 -24.10 -36.94 -6.42
CA ALA A 101 -24.35 -35.77 -7.28
C ALA A 101 -23.83 -35.93 -8.72
N GLU A 102 -23.00 -36.94 -9.01
CA GLU A 102 -22.49 -37.19 -10.37
C GLU A 102 -23.59 -37.45 -11.43
N LEU A 103 -24.71 -38.05 -11.00
CA LEU A 103 -25.82 -38.35 -11.93
C LEU A 103 -26.77 -37.18 -12.19
N THR A 104 -26.80 -36.20 -11.27
CA THR A 104 -27.72 -35.05 -11.38
C THR A 104 -27.11 -33.92 -12.24
N TYR A 105 -25.77 -33.81 -12.25
CA TYR A 105 -25.07 -32.73 -12.98
C TYR A 105 -25.13 -32.90 -14.49
N SER A 106 -25.07 -34.13 -15.01
CA SER A 106 -25.21 -34.42 -16.46
C SER A 106 -26.62 -34.16 -16.98
N ASN A 107 -27.64 -34.25 -16.12
CA ASN A 107 -29.03 -34.04 -16.48
C ASN A 107 -29.49 -32.58 -16.39
N MET A 108 -28.80 -31.70 -15.62
CA MET A 108 -29.15 -30.29 -15.54
C MET A 108 -28.70 -29.46 -16.74
N ILE A 109 -27.72 -29.92 -17.49
CA ILE A 109 -27.22 -29.22 -18.69
C ILE A 109 -28.14 -29.47 -19.92
N ASN A 110 -28.93 -30.56 -19.91
CA ASN A 110 -29.73 -30.99 -21.08
C ASN A 110 -31.25 -30.92 -20.93
N THR A 111 -31.80 -30.37 -19.88
CA THR A 111 -33.26 -30.20 -19.77
C THR A 111 -33.67 -28.75 -19.93
N SER A 112 -34.22 -28.52 -21.14
CA SER A 112 -35.06 -27.36 -21.49
C SER A 112 -36.13 -27.08 -20.42
N MET A 113 -36.43 -25.81 -20.26
CA MET A 113 -37.46 -25.17 -19.44
C MET A 113 -38.86 -25.79 -19.62
N ASP A 114 -39.14 -26.92 -19.02
CA ASP A 114 -40.51 -27.37 -18.79
C ASP A 114 -40.50 -28.54 -17.80
N GLN A 115 -40.42 -28.25 -16.53
CA GLN A 115 -40.91 -29.20 -15.52
C GLN A 115 -41.41 -28.51 -14.25
N THR A 116 -42.67 -28.70 -14.04
CA THR A 116 -43.49 -28.52 -12.88
C THR A 116 -42.81 -29.09 -11.61
N ILE A 117 -42.74 -28.26 -10.58
CA ILE A 117 -42.21 -28.63 -9.26
C ILE A 117 -43.19 -29.64 -8.62
N PHE A 118 -42.80 -30.90 -8.52
CA PHE A 118 -43.50 -31.91 -7.75
C PHE A 118 -42.84 -32.08 -6.35
N VAL A 119 -43.69 -32.20 -5.34
CA VAL A 119 -43.32 -32.36 -3.95
C VAL A 119 -43.26 -33.82 -3.60
N ASP A 120 -42.17 -34.31 -3.04
CA ASP A 120 -42.16 -35.54 -2.27
C ASP A 120 -41.63 -35.31 -0.86
N ASN A 121 -42.39 -35.84 0.10
CA ASN A 121 -42.24 -35.63 1.51
C ASN A 121 -41.47 -36.81 2.14
N SER A 122 -40.15 -36.89 1.93
CA SER A 122 -39.39 -37.84 2.77
C SER A 122 -37.95 -37.43 2.97
N SER A 123 -37.65 -37.26 4.26
CA SER A 123 -36.33 -37.21 4.91
C SER A 123 -35.38 -36.07 4.56
N VAL A 124 -35.58 -34.95 5.23
CA VAL A 124 -34.52 -33.92 5.37
C VAL A 124 -33.79 -34.16 6.68
N ALA A 125 -32.60 -34.72 6.59
CA ALA A 125 -31.65 -34.66 7.71
C ALA A 125 -31.10 -33.22 7.81
N SER A 126 -31.67 -32.43 8.72
CA SER A 126 -31.22 -31.08 8.98
C SER A 126 -29.90 -31.09 9.73
N VAL A 127 -28.80 -30.78 9.06
CA VAL A 127 -27.56 -30.42 9.74
C VAL A 127 -27.65 -28.96 10.20
N ARG A 128 -27.76 -28.78 11.49
CA ARG A 128 -27.83 -27.50 12.18
C ARG A 128 -26.43 -26.89 12.27
N LEU A 129 -26.10 -25.96 11.42
CA LEU A 129 -24.98 -25.02 11.63
C LEU A 129 -25.54 -23.62 11.77
N ILE A 130 -26.18 -23.33 12.89
CA ILE A 130 -26.75 -22.03 13.20
C ILE A 130 -26.08 -21.51 14.48
N LYS A 131 -25.26 -20.48 14.35
CA LYS A 131 -25.04 -19.58 15.48
C LYS A 131 -25.70 -18.23 15.13
N GLY A 132 -26.91 -18.07 15.65
CA GLY A 132 -27.63 -16.83 15.82
C GLY A 132 -28.42 -16.28 14.62
N PRO A 133 -29.73 -16.13 14.77
CA PRO A 133 -30.57 -15.42 13.80
C PRO A 133 -30.31 -13.91 13.88
N LEU A 134 -30.21 -13.25 12.72
CA LEU A 134 -30.18 -11.79 12.66
C LEU A 134 -31.61 -11.27 12.51
N TYR A 135 -32.09 -10.55 13.51
CA TYR A 135 -33.39 -9.93 13.48
C TYR A 135 -33.29 -8.48 12.97
N TYR A 136 -34.09 -8.16 11.95
CA TYR A 136 -34.31 -6.79 11.51
C TYR A 136 -35.75 -6.39 11.85
N GLU A 137 -35.91 -5.33 12.61
CA GLU A 137 -37.23 -4.74 12.82
C GLU A 137 -37.53 -3.76 11.69
N THR A 138 -38.42 -4.14 10.78
CA THR A 138 -39.08 -3.22 9.86
C THR A 138 -40.57 -3.33 10.12
N GLN A 139 -41.21 -2.25 10.52
CA GLN A 139 -42.65 -2.16 10.80
C GLN A 139 -43.18 -3.24 11.76
N LYS A 140 -42.56 -3.41 12.94
CA LYS A 140 -42.99 -4.34 14.01
C LYS A 140 -42.99 -5.84 13.66
N LYS A 141 -42.47 -6.28 12.51
CA LYS A 141 -42.24 -7.70 12.19
C LYS A 141 -40.74 -7.99 12.16
N LYS A 142 -40.31 -8.99 12.94
CA LYS A 142 -38.91 -9.49 12.92
C LYS A 142 -38.67 -10.25 11.63
N ILE A 143 -37.64 -9.86 10.87
CA ILE A 143 -37.19 -10.55 9.65
C ILE A 143 -36.06 -11.50 10.05
N GLN A 144 -36.22 -12.79 9.80
CA GLN A 144 -35.17 -13.77 10.05
C GLN A 144 -34.47 -14.14 8.74
N LEU A 145 -33.13 -13.92 8.70
CA LEU A 145 -32.25 -14.25 7.58
C LEU A 145 -31.17 -15.22 8.07
N ASP A 146 -31.30 -16.49 7.69
CA ASP A 146 -30.33 -17.53 8.04
C ASP A 146 -29.30 -17.68 6.90
N VAL A 147 -28.09 -17.18 7.12
CA VAL A 147 -26.96 -17.24 6.17
C VAL A 147 -25.70 -17.62 6.94
N PRO A 148 -24.86 -18.56 6.45
CA PRO A 148 -23.61 -18.91 7.11
C PRO A 148 -22.73 -17.69 7.38
N ASN A 149 -21.98 -17.70 8.48
CA ASN A 149 -21.22 -16.54 8.96
C ASN A 149 -20.20 -16.01 7.92
N GLU A 150 -19.59 -16.89 7.14
CA GLU A 150 -18.62 -16.53 6.11
C GLU A 150 -19.27 -15.82 4.91
N PHE A 151 -20.59 -16.00 4.71
CA PHE A 151 -21.36 -15.47 3.57
C PHE A 151 -22.35 -14.37 3.97
N THR A 152 -22.10 -13.65 5.07
CA THR A 152 -23.00 -12.61 5.58
C THR A 152 -23.33 -11.51 4.57
N PHE A 153 -22.48 -11.28 3.56
CA PHE A 153 -22.71 -10.35 2.47
C PHE A 153 -23.96 -10.71 1.63
N LEU A 154 -24.35 -11.99 1.56
CA LEU A 154 -25.58 -12.44 0.88
C LEU A 154 -26.84 -11.87 1.51
N ARG A 155 -26.82 -11.54 2.81
CA ARG A 155 -27.96 -10.92 3.51
C ARG A 155 -28.44 -9.65 2.83
N LYS A 156 -27.51 -8.85 2.28
CA LYS A 156 -27.86 -7.64 1.55
C LYS A 156 -28.70 -7.92 0.30
N THR A 157 -28.35 -8.99 -0.42
CA THR A 157 -29.07 -9.43 -1.61
C THR A 157 -30.44 -10.05 -1.28
N ILE A 158 -30.54 -10.79 -0.17
CA ILE A 158 -31.78 -11.45 0.27
C ILE A 158 -32.81 -10.43 0.82
N LYS A 159 -32.36 -9.43 1.56
CA LYS A 159 -33.23 -8.48 2.28
C LYS A 159 -34.42 -7.92 1.49
N PRO A 160 -34.29 -7.54 0.19
CA PRO A 160 -35.39 -7.00 -0.60
C PRO A 160 -36.51 -8.04 -0.91
N PHE A 161 -36.27 -9.32 -0.74
CA PHE A 161 -37.18 -10.41 -1.12
C PHE A 161 -37.98 -11.01 0.04
N VAL A 162 -37.71 -10.61 1.27
CA VAL A 162 -38.39 -11.13 2.47
C VAL A 162 -39.64 -10.34 2.80
N ASN A 163 -40.66 -11.00 3.37
CA ASN A 163 -41.97 -10.44 3.74
C ASN A 163 -42.76 -9.86 2.55
N ARG A 164 -42.70 -10.51 1.41
CA ARG A 164 -43.48 -10.13 0.23
C ARG A 164 -43.94 -11.37 -0.56
N LYS A 165 -44.89 -11.18 -1.45
CA LYS A 165 -45.26 -12.21 -2.41
C LYS A 165 -44.18 -12.30 -3.50
N LEU A 166 -43.69 -13.48 -3.75
CA LEU A 166 -42.71 -13.79 -4.81
C LEU A 166 -43.34 -14.70 -5.84
N THR A 167 -43.03 -14.45 -7.10
CA THR A 167 -43.29 -15.36 -8.22
C THR A 167 -42.11 -16.32 -8.39
N VAL A 168 -42.25 -17.34 -9.23
CA VAL A 168 -41.14 -18.24 -9.59
C VAL A 168 -40.00 -17.45 -10.26
N GLU A 169 -40.36 -16.47 -11.07
CA GLU A 169 -39.38 -15.58 -11.70
C GLU A 169 -38.60 -14.74 -10.68
N ASP A 170 -39.25 -14.24 -9.62
CA ASP A 170 -38.57 -13.53 -8.50
C ASP A 170 -37.59 -14.43 -7.77
N VAL A 171 -37.94 -15.71 -7.56
CA VAL A 171 -37.05 -16.69 -6.92
C VAL A 171 -35.83 -16.99 -7.81
N ASN A 172 -36.02 -17.15 -9.11
CA ASN A 172 -34.93 -17.33 -10.07
C ASN A 172 -34.02 -16.08 -10.14
N ARG A 173 -34.62 -14.90 -10.15
CA ARG A 173 -33.87 -13.63 -10.09
C ARG A 173 -33.04 -13.49 -8.81
N LEU A 174 -33.60 -13.91 -7.67
CA LEU A 174 -32.86 -13.95 -6.41
C LEU A 174 -31.69 -14.93 -6.46
N SER A 175 -31.91 -16.15 -6.98
CA SER A 175 -30.85 -17.14 -7.17
C SER A 175 -29.71 -16.62 -8.03
N THR A 176 -30.02 -16.00 -9.15
CA THR A 176 -29.03 -15.36 -10.04
C THR A 176 -28.28 -14.24 -9.31
N SER A 177 -28.99 -13.40 -8.55
CA SER A 177 -28.37 -12.31 -7.78
C SER A 177 -27.46 -12.83 -6.67
N LEU A 178 -27.81 -13.94 -6.03
CA LEU A 178 -26.96 -14.59 -5.01
C LEU A 178 -25.70 -15.19 -5.62
N ASN A 179 -25.80 -15.86 -6.78
CA ASN A 179 -24.63 -16.37 -7.49
C ASN A 179 -23.73 -15.24 -7.99
N THR A 180 -24.29 -14.14 -8.48
CA THR A 180 -23.53 -12.94 -8.84
C THR A 180 -22.78 -12.38 -7.62
N ALA A 181 -23.45 -12.31 -6.47
CA ALA A 181 -22.81 -11.85 -5.23
C ALA A 181 -21.65 -12.77 -4.79
N LEU A 182 -21.76 -14.09 -4.94
CA LEU A 182 -20.63 -15.00 -4.70
C LEU A 182 -19.44 -14.68 -5.61
N ILE A 183 -19.67 -14.53 -6.89
CA ILE A 183 -18.61 -14.22 -7.88
C ILE A 183 -17.96 -12.87 -7.56
N GLU A 184 -18.73 -11.84 -7.26
CA GLU A 184 -18.20 -10.51 -6.88
C GLU A 184 -17.30 -10.56 -5.65
N HIS A 185 -17.63 -11.43 -4.67
CA HIS A 185 -16.83 -11.65 -3.46
C HIS A 185 -15.69 -12.66 -3.66
N GLY A 186 -15.50 -13.19 -4.87
CA GLY A 186 -14.37 -14.02 -5.24
C GLY A 186 -14.62 -15.54 -5.16
N TYR A 187 -15.83 -15.99 -4.83
CA TYR A 187 -16.19 -17.41 -4.73
C TYR A 187 -16.67 -17.95 -6.10
N VAL A 188 -15.79 -17.89 -7.11
CA VAL A 188 -16.13 -18.12 -8.51
C VAL A 188 -16.51 -19.58 -8.84
N THR A 189 -16.13 -20.52 -8.00
CA THR A 189 -16.44 -21.97 -8.17
C THR A 189 -17.56 -22.46 -7.24
N SER A 190 -18.01 -21.62 -6.30
CA SER A 190 -19.16 -21.92 -5.45
C SER A 190 -20.47 -21.56 -6.17
N ARG A 191 -21.54 -22.30 -5.85
CA ARG A 191 -22.86 -22.15 -6.49
C ARG A 191 -23.98 -22.14 -5.46
N ILE A 192 -25.05 -21.43 -5.76
CA ILE A 192 -26.31 -21.46 -5.02
C ILE A 192 -27.38 -22.02 -5.94
N GLY A 193 -27.96 -23.15 -5.52
CA GLY A 193 -29.05 -23.82 -6.17
C GLY A 193 -30.36 -23.72 -5.38
N ILE A 194 -31.47 -24.04 -6.04
CA ILE A 194 -32.80 -24.11 -5.44
C ILE A 194 -33.15 -25.59 -5.31
N PRO A 195 -33.24 -26.15 -4.09
CA PRO A 195 -33.70 -27.52 -3.90
C PRO A 195 -35.20 -27.64 -4.21
N SER A 196 -35.68 -28.85 -4.52
CA SER A 196 -37.11 -29.14 -4.60
C SER A 196 -37.77 -28.83 -3.26
N GLN A 197 -38.72 -27.90 -3.24
CA GLN A 197 -39.35 -27.43 -2.01
C GLN A 197 -40.77 -26.90 -2.25
N SER A 198 -41.62 -26.91 -1.21
CA SER A 198 -42.92 -26.27 -1.20
C SER A 198 -42.81 -24.85 -0.63
N LEU A 199 -43.25 -23.86 -1.35
CA LEU A 199 -43.29 -22.46 -0.90
C LEU A 199 -44.58 -22.14 -0.11
N ALA A 200 -45.49 -23.08 0.07
CA ALA A 200 -46.74 -22.90 0.81
C ALA A 200 -46.52 -22.55 2.30
N SER A 201 -45.39 -22.99 2.89
CA SER A 201 -45.01 -22.67 4.27
C SER A 201 -44.48 -21.24 4.47
N GLY A 202 -44.24 -20.50 3.39
CA GLY A 202 -43.60 -19.18 3.45
C GLY A 202 -42.08 -19.22 3.69
N ASN A 203 -41.47 -20.40 3.67
CA ASN A 203 -40.03 -20.61 3.81
C ASN A 203 -39.41 -20.91 2.46
N LEU A 204 -38.37 -20.15 2.09
CA LEU A 204 -37.59 -20.35 0.88
C LEU A 204 -36.17 -20.74 1.26
N GLN A 205 -35.72 -21.91 0.81
CA GLN A 205 -34.38 -22.42 1.06
C GLN A 205 -33.55 -22.39 -0.23
N PHE A 206 -32.30 -22.00 -0.08
CA PHE A 206 -31.25 -22.14 -1.09
C PHE A 206 -30.15 -23.07 -0.56
N ASN A 207 -29.60 -23.89 -1.43
CA ASN A 207 -28.46 -24.76 -1.12
C ASN A 207 -27.18 -24.12 -1.67
N LEU A 208 -26.21 -23.89 -0.77
CA LEU A 208 -24.89 -23.36 -1.07
C LEU A 208 -23.90 -24.53 -1.20
N GLN A 209 -23.40 -24.72 -2.40
CA GLN A 209 -22.36 -25.68 -2.73
C GLN A 209 -21.02 -24.98 -2.85
N LEU A 210 -20.05 -25.38 -2.06
CA LEU A 210 -18.75 -24.72 -1.94
C LEU A 210 -17.72 -25.32 -2.89
N GLY A 211 -17.16 -24.47 -3.75
CA GLY A 211 -15.99 -24.82 -4.54
C GLY A 211 -14.73 -24.86 -3.68
N ARG A 212 -13.93 -25.92 -3.77
CA ARG A 212 -12.73 -26.13 -2.95
C ARG A 212 -11.49 -26.30 -3.80
N VAL A 213 -10.34 -25.94 -3.24
CA VAL A 213 -9.03 -26.21 -3.82
C VAL A 213 -8.72 -27.69 -3.67
N GLU A 214 -8.48 -28.38 -4.80
CA GLU A 214 -8.02 -29.76 -4.78
C GLU A 214 -6.51 -29.85 -4.63
N SER A 215 -5.78 -29.11 -5.46
CA SER A 215 -4.31 -29.08 -5.42
C SER A 215 -3.75 -27.79 -6.01
N VAL A 216 -2.48 -27.52 -5.72
CA VAL A 216 -1.70 -26.46 -6.34
C VAL A 216 -0.60 -27.10 -7.16
N LEU A 217 -0.68 -26.97 -8.47
CA LEU A 217 0.18 -27.63 -9.45
C LEU A 217 1.05 -26.62 -10.20
N TYR A 218 2.14 -27.10 -10.79
CA TYR A 218 2.92 -26.30 -11.75
C TYR A 218 2.61 -26.76 -13.17
N LYS A 219 2.37 -25.82 -14.08
CA LYS A 219 2.22 -26.08 -15.51
C LYS A 219 3.47 -26.73 -16.09
N THR A 220 4.63 -26.32 -15.59
CA THR A 220 5.93 -26.88 -15.96
C THR A 220 6.82 -26.95 -14.74
N TYR A 221 7.36 -28.13 -14.42
CA TYR A 221 8.24 -28.34 -13.27
C TYR A 221 9.68 -27.84 -13.49
N ALA A 222 10.00 -27.30 -14.67
CA ALA A 222 11.36 -26.83 -14.97
C ALA A 222 11.85 -25.71 -14.04
N GLN A 223 10.93 -24.88 -13.52
CA GLN A 223 11.26 -23.75 -12.67
C GLN A 223 10.26 -23.56 -11.50
N PRO A 224 10.06 -24.54 -10.62
CA PRO A 224 9.13 -24.39 -9.52
C PRO A 224 9.62 -23.30 -8.56
N LEU A 225 8.69 -22.45 -8.09
CA LEU A 225 8.92 -21.44 -7.07
C LEU A 225 8.08 -21.77 -5.84
N PRO A 226 8.58 -21.62 -4.62
CA PRO A 226 7.80 -21.93 -3.43
C PRO A 226 6.58 -21.01 -3.35
N TRP A 227 5.38 -21.58 -3.37
CA TRP A 227 4.12 -20.85 -3.25
C TRP A 227 3.57 -20.85 -1.83
N GLN A 228 3.97 -21.84 -1.01
CA GLN A 228 3.34 -22.16 0.28
C GLN A 228 3.38 -21.01 1.29
N ASN A 229 4.46 -20.23 1.28
CA ASN A 229 4.58 -19.07 2.17
C ASN A 229 3.92 -17.81 1.60
N ALA A 230 3.68 -17.75 0.28
CA ALA A 230 3.09 -16.59 -0.38
C ALA A 230 1.56 -16.64 -0.43
N PHE A 231 0.98 -17.83 -0.63
CA PHE A 231 -0.46 -17.99 -0.76
C PHE A 231 -1.14 -18.19 0.60
N PRO A 232 -2.19 -17.40 0.91
CA PRO A 232 -3.02 -17.62 2.10
C PRO A 232 -4.12 -18.67 1.84
N ILE A 233 -3.80 -19.76 1.15
CA ILE A 233 -4.73 -20.82 0.77
C ILE A 233 -4.03 -22.17 0.79
N ARG A 234 -4.75 -23.21 1.14
CA ARG A 234 -4.28 -24.61 1.19
C ARG A 234 -5.25 -25.53 0.45
N GLU A 235 -4.80 -26.74 0.17
CA GLU A 235 -5.65 -27.81 -0.33
C GLU A 235 -6.78 -28.09 0.65
N GLY A 236 -8.00 -28.24 0.14
CA GLY A 236 -9.22 -28.39 0.92
C GLY A 236 -9.92 -27.08 1.32
N ASP A 237 -9.24 -25.94 1.27
CA ASP A 237 -9.85 -24.64 1.58
C ASP A 237 -10.93 -24.27 0.54
N ILE A 238 -11.90 -23.46 0.96
CA ILE A 238 -12.86 -22.85 0.04
C ILE A 238 -12.11 -21.95 -0.93
N LEU A 239 -12.31 -22.17 -2.25
CA LEU A 239 -11.63 -21.37 -3.25
C LEU A 239 -12.16 -19.96 -3.27
N ASN A 240 -11.26 -19.00 -3.03
CA ASN A 240 -11.52 -17.57 -3.20
C ASN A 240 -10.40 -16.95 -4.02
N ILE A 241 -10.72 -16.39 -5.18
CA ILE A 241 -9.72 -15.78 -6.08
C ILE A 241 -8.99 -14.60 -5.44
N ARG A 242 -9.55 -13.94 -4.42
CA ARG A 242 -8.87 -12.85 -3.69
C ARG A 242 -7.67 -13.35 -2.90
N ASN A 243 -7.74 -14.58 -2.39
CA ASN A 243 -6.60 -15.24 -1.76
C ASN A 243 -5.53 -15.63 -2.79
N ILE A 244 -5.94 -16.04 -3.99
CA ILE A 244 -5.02 -16.35 -5.09
C ILE A 244 -4.32 -15.06 -5.55
N GLU A 245 -5.06 -13.98 -5.79
CA GLU A 245 -4.50 -12.66 -6.12
C GLU A 245 -3.49 -12.19 -5.06
N GLN A 246 -3.76 -12.42 -3.77
CA GLN A 246 -2.83 -12.11 -2.69
C GLN A 246 -1.54 -12.93 -2.80
N GLY A 247 -1.63 -14.22 -3.08
CA GLY A 247 -0.47 -15.09 -3.26
C GLY A 247 0.38 -14.66 -4.46
N ILE A 248 -0.24 -14.37 -5.60
CA ILE A 248 0.44 -13.85 -6.79
C ILE A 248 1.17 -12.54 -6.48
N GLU A 249 0.53 -11.62 -5.75
CA GLU A 249 1.13 -10.35 -5.36
C GLU A 249 2.37 -10.56 -4.49
N GLN A 250 2.29 -11.47 -3.50
CA GLN A 250 3.43 -11.80 -2.65
C GLN A 250 4.59 -12.42 -3.45
N MET A 251 4.30 -13.27 -4.43
CA MET A 251 5.34 -13.83 -5.29
C MET A 251 5.92 -12.79 -6.25
N LYS A 252 5.09 -11.91 -6.85
CA LYS A 252 5.54 -10.83 -7.76
C LYS A 252 6.20 -9.65 -7.06
N ARG A 253 6.18 -9.60 -5.72
CA ARG A 253 6.81 -8.55 -4.92
C ARG A 253 8.32 -8.46 -5.19
N ILE A 254 8.98 -9.56 -5.51
CA ILE A 254 10.37 -9.62 -5.91
C ILE A 254 10.51 -9.65 -7.43
N GLY A 255 11.44 -8.82 -7.95
CA GLY A 255 11.56 -8.57 -9.40
C GLY A 255 12.12 -9.72 -10.23
N SER A 256 12.77 -10.68 -9.57
CA SER A 256 13.44 -11.81 -10.21
C SER A 256 12.53 -12.98 -10.56
N GLN A 257 11.22 -12.82 -10.42
CA GLN A 257 10.26 -13.85 -10.78
C GLN A 257 8.97 -13.26 -11.35
N ASN A 258 8.32 -14.04 -12.21
CA ASN A 258 6.95 -13.76 -12.64
C ASN A 258 6.09 -15.01 -12.44
N VAL A 259 4.81 -14.80 -12.11
CA VAL A 259 3.84 -15.85 -11.81
C VAL A 259 2.53 -15.51 -12.46
N SER A 260 1.98 -16.42 -13.24
CA SER A 260 0.59 -16.44 -13.68
C SER A 260 -0.12 -17.65 -13.08
N VAL A 261 -1.44 -17.56 -12.99
CA VAL A 261 -2.27 -18.61 -12.40
C VAL A 261 -3.43 -18.87 -13.34
N GLU A 262 -3.64 -20.14 -13.66
CA GLU A 262 -4.82 -20.67 -14.34
C GLU A 262 -5.61 -21.52 -13.33
N LEU A 263 -6.93 -21.55 -13.46
CA LEU A 263 -7.80 -22.39 -12.66
C LEU A 263 -8.36 -23.49 -13.56
N GLU A 264 -8.10 -24.74 -13.19
CA GLU A 264 -8.56 -25.91 -13.94
C GLU A 264 -9.54 -26.73 -13.08
N PRO A 265 -10.56 -27.37 -13.68
CA PRO A 265 -11.42 -28.31 -12.95
C PRO A 265 -10.58 -29.41 -12.30
N GLY A 266 -10.95 -29.77 -11.06
CA GLY A 266 -10.37 -30.89 -10.35
C GLY A 266 -11.03 -32.22 -10.73
N THR A 267 -10.61 -33.29 -10.08
CA THR A 267 -11.17 -34.64 -10.29
C THR A 267 -12.50 -34.85 -9.56
N LYS A 268 -12.74 -34.09 -8.49
CA LYS A 268 -13.96 -34.14 -7.68
C LYS A 268 -14.94 -33.05 -8.09
N PRO A 269 -16.26 -33.24 -7.89
CA PRO A 269 -17.26 -32.20 -8.13
C PRO A 269 -16.91 -30.92 -7.36
N LEU A 270 -16.99 -29.75 -8.02
CA LEU A 270 -16.66 -28.43 -7.47
C LEU A 270 -15.23 -28.29 -6.94
N ALA A 271 -14.36 -29.25 -7.18
CA ALA A 271 -12.94 -29.13 -6.89
C ALA A 271 -12.21 -28.40 -8.02
N THR A 272 -11.20 -27.64 -7.66
CA THR A 272 -10.44 -26.82 -8.62
C THR A 272 -8.95 -26.95 -8.34
N ASN A 273 -8.15 -27.19 -9.39
CA ASN A 273 -6.71 -27.15 -9.35
C ASN A 273 -6.24 -25.71 -9.64
N ILE A 274 -5.28 -25.24 -8.85
CA ILE A 274 -4.60 -23.96 -9.07
C ILE A 274 -3.30 -24.27 -9.81
N VAL A 275 -3.21 -23.93 -11.09
CA VAL A 275 -2.05 -24.20 -11.93
C VAL A 275 -1.17 -22.97 -12.02
N LEU A 276 0.05 -23.10 -11.51
CA LEU A 276 1.03 -22.02 -11.48
C LEU A 276 1.96 -22.12 -12.70
N GLU A 277 2.04 -21.06 -13.46
CA GLU A 277 3.09 -20.88 -14.46
C GLU A 277 4.11 -19.87 -13.93
N THR A 278 5.34 -20.31 -13.77
CA THR A 278 6.40 -19.52 -13.13
C THR A 278 7.58 -19.33 -14.05
N THR A 279 8.13 -18.10 -14.07
CA THR A 279 9.39 -17.79 -14.75
C THR A 279 10.36 -17.15 -13.78
N LYS A 280 11.63 -17.59 -13.82
CA LYS A 280 12.72 -17.05 -13.01
C LYS A 280 13.61 -16.14 -13.86
N LYS A 281 14.04 -15.05 -13.26
CA LYS A 281 15.13 -14.20 -13.72
C LYS A 281 16.31 -14.35 -12.76
N PRO A 282 17.51 -13.86 -13.09
CA PRO A 282 18.61 -13.82 -12.15
C PRO A 282 18.17 -13.23 -10.80
N PRO A 283 18.56 -13.84 -9.67
CA PRO A 283 18.12 -13.40 -8.35
C PRO A 283 18.83 -12.12 -7.90
N ILE A 284 19.94 -11.77 -8.54
CA ILE A 284 20.74 -10.59 -8.23
C ILE A 284 20.37 -9.50 -9.21
N HIS A 285 20.04 -8.35 -8.70
CA HIS A 285 19.78 -7.14 -9.46
C HIS A 285 20.38 -5.95 -8.72
N GLY A 286 20.67 -4.89 -9.43
CA GLY A 286 21.29 -3.75 -8.79
C GLY A 286 21.16 -2.47 -9.58
N MET A 287 21.65 -1.40 -8.97
CA MET A 287 21.79 -0.11 -9.62
C MET A 287 23.00 0.64 -9.10
N ILE A 288 23.58 1.43 -9.98
CA ILE A 288 24.56 2.46 -9.64
C ILE A 288 24.03 3.76 -10.21
N SER A 289 24.00 4.83 -9.41
CA SER A 289 23.57 6.14 -9.83
C SER A 289 24.40 7.25 -9.23
N ILE A 290 24.40 8.38 -9.90
CA ILE A 290 24.96 9.66 -9.45
C ILE A 290 23.87 10.71 -9.55
N ASP A 291 23.79 11.58 -8.55
CA ASP A 291 22.81 12.67 -8.50
C ASP A 291 23.36 13.85 -7.69
N ASP A 292 22.74 15.01 -7.82
CA ASP A 292 23.07 16.22 -7.09
C ASP A 292 22.12 16.52 -5.92
N SER A 293 21.61 15.46 -5.26
CA SER A 293 20.60 15.60 -4.22
C SER A 293 21.15 15.96 -2.83
N GLY A 294 22.46 15.93 -2.63
CA GLY A 294 23.09 16.28 -1.37
C GLY A 294 23.09 17.80 -1.11
N LEU A 295 23.55 18.19 0.08
CA LEU A 295 23.73 19.59 0.49
C LEU A 295 25.14 20.08 0.16
N LYS A 296 25.31 21.38 -0.10
CA LYS A 296 26.63 22.00 -0.38
C LYS A 296 27.63 21.74 0.74
N ASP A 297 27.15 21.75 1.98
CA ASP A 297 28.00 21.65 3.17
C ASP A 297 28.37 20.20 3.54
N THR A 298 27.61 19.19 3.10
CA THR A 298 27.87 17.77 3.39
C THR A 298 28.18 16.94 2.13
N GLY A 299 28.31 17.59 0.97
CA GLY A 299 28.56 16.99 -0.34
C GLY A 299 27.30 16.99 -1.23
N LYS A 300 27.29 17.90 -2.23
CA LYS A 300 26.14 18.05 -3.13
C LYS A 300 26.00 16.87 -4.10
N LEU A 301 27.09 16.41 -4.67
CA LEU A 301 27.12 15.30 -5.61
C LEU A 301 27.15 13.98 -4.82
N GLN A 302 26.15 13.15 -5.02
CA GLN A 302 25.98 11.87 -4.32
C GLN A 302 26.09 10.72 -5.32
N TRP A 303 26.75 9.64 -4.95
CA TRP A 303 26.62 8.36 -5.67
C TRP A 303 25.93 7.32 -4.80
N THR A 304 25.18 6.46 -5.44
CA THR A 304 24.45 5.36 -4.79
C THR A 304 24.75 4.07 -5.54
N ALA A 305 25.16 3.03 -4.79
CA ALA A 305 25.17 1.65 -5.26
C ALA A 305 24.18 0.84 -4.43
N ALA A 306 23.31 0.09 -5.11
CA ALA A 306 22.35 -0.79 -4.44
C ALA A 306 22.37 -2.17 -5.13
N ILE A 307 22.34 -3.23 -4.31
CA ILE A 307 22.26 -4.62 -4.74
C ILE A 307 21.10 -5.26 -4.00
N GLY A 308 20.20 -5.89 -4.77
CA GLY A 308 19.13 -6.74 -4.28
C GLY A 308 19.44 -8.21 -4.58
N VAL A 309 19.20 -9.06 -3.60
CA VAL A 309 19.28 -10.52 -3.74
C VAL A 309 17.92 -11.10 -3.38
N ASP A 310 17.23 -11.61 -4.39
CA ASP A 310 15.93 -12.24 -4.23
C ASP A 310 16.08 -13.72 -3.92
N ARG A 311 15.11 -14.29 -3.19
CA ARG A 311 15.04 -15.71 -2.85
C ARG A 311 16.27 -16.21 -2.09
N VAL A 312 16.76 -15.44 -1.12
CA VAL A 312 17.92 -15.81 -0.29
C VAL A 312 17.69 -17.16 0.40
N PHE A 313 16.50 -17.35 1.00
CA PHE A 313 16.07 -18.59 1.63
C PHE A 313 15.02 -19.35 0.80
N ASN A 314 14.89 -19.04 -0.49
CA ASN A 314 13.88 -19.61 -1.37
C ASN A 314 12.44 -19.50 -0.81
N ALA A 315 12.12 -18.38 -0.17
CA ALA A 315 10.86 -18.12 0.53
C ALA A 315 10.17 -16.83 0.02
N ASN A 316 10.29 -16.51 -1.26
CA ASN A 316 9.82 -15.26 -1.86
C ASN A 316 10.33 -14.02 -1.10
N ASP A 317 11.47 -14.15 -0.50
CA ASP A 317 12.16 -13.17 0.32
C ASP A 317 13.15 -12.33 -0.50
N SER A 318 13.52 -11.17 0.02
CA SER A 318 14.54 -10.31 -0.60
C SER A 318 15.44 -9.66 0.45
N LEU A 319 16.73 -9.62 0.15
CA LEU A 319 17.76 -8.89 0.87
C LEU A 319 18.24 -7.74 -0.01
N ASN A 320 18.22 -6.52 0.50
CA ASN A 320 18.70 -5.34 -0.20
C ASN A 320 19.82 -4.68 0.61
N LEU A 321 20.90 -4.35 -0.08
CA LEU A 321 22.04 -3.61 0.42
C LEU A 321 22.15 -2.30 -0.37
N SER A 322 22.34 -1.18 0.29
CA SER A 322 22.52 0.12 -0.36
C SER A 322 23.62 0.91 0.34
N ILE A 323 24.45 1.53 -0.47
CA ILE A 323 25.48 2.49 -0.05
C ILE A 323 25.24 3.79 -0.79
N ASN A 324 25.08 4.88 -0.06
CA ASN A 324 25.05 6.23 -0.60
C ASN A 324 26.21 7.02 0.01
N ARG A 325 26.94 7.76 -0.81
CA ARG A 325 28.07 8.59 -0.35
C ARG A 325 28.21 9.84 -1.19
N ASP A 326 28.81 10.85 -0.56
CA ASP A 326 29.34 12.01 -1.26
C ASP A 326 30.37 11.58 -2.31
N ALA A 327 30.21 12.07 -3.54
CA ALA A 327 31.04 11.73 -4.68
C ALA A 327 32.32 12.60 -4.80
N ALA A 328 32.27 13.81 -4.24
CA ALA A 328 33.39 14.74 -4.32
C ALA A 328 34.54 14.40 -3.35
N GLN A 329 34.26 13.60 -2.31
CA GLN A 329 35.23 13.09 -1.31
C GLN A 329 36.19 14.18 -0.78
N ASP A 330 35.64 15.33 -0.39
CA ASP A 330 36.43 16.44 0.18
C ASP A 330 36.87 16.14 1.63
N GLY A 331 37.12 14.86 1.86
CA GLY A 331 37.74 14.04 2.88
C GLY A 331 37.60 14.53 4.30
N GLU A 332 38.27 15.59 4.67
CA GLU A 332 38.31 16.08 6.05
C GLU A 332 37.33 17.22 6.31
N ARG A 333 36.93 17.96 5.29
CA ARG A 333 36.14 19.19 5.46
C ARG A 333 34.63 18.93 5.44
N LYS A 334 34.17 18.02 4.58
CA LYS A 334 32.76 17.65 4.43
C LYS A 334 32.62 16.26 3.86
N GLY A 335 31.48 15.64 4.12
CA GLY A 335 31.14 14.35 3.55
C GLY A 335 29.87 13.78 4.15
N SER A 336 29.24 12.89 3.41
CA SER A 336 28.10 12.11 3.86
C SER A 336 28.21 10.66 3.43
N ARG A 337 27.73 9.73 4.25
CA ARG A 337 27.60 8.32 3.90
C ARG A 337 26.39 7.71 4.61
N ASN A 338 25.66 6.87 3.92
CA ASN A 338 24.58 6.06 4.47
C ASN A 338 24.69 4.63 3.94
N HIS A 339 24.73 3.67 4.85
CA HIS A 339 24.70 2.24 4.52
C HIS A 339 23.38 1.67 5.05
N THR A 340 22.64 1.00 4.19
CA THR A 340 21.37 0.38 4.57
C THR A 340 21.35 -1.09 4.17
N ILE A 341 20.92 -1.95 5.07
CA ILE A 341 20.59 -3.33 4.82
C ILE A 341 19.13 -3.55 5.19
N SER A 342 18.37 -4.22 4.33
CA SER A 342 16.99 -4.58 4.61
C SER A 342 16.66 -5.98 4.11
N TYR A 343 15.87 -6.70 4.89
CA TYR A 343 15.38 -8.02 4.56
C TYR A 343 13.85 -8.04 4.68
N SER A 344 13.17 -8.71 3.76
CA SER A 344 11.73 -8.86 3.83
C SER A 344 11.25 -10.22 3.33
N ILE A 345 10.22 -10.76 3.99
CA ILE A 345 9.64 -12.07 3.73
C ILE A 345 8.11 -12.03 3.83
N PRO A 346 7.37 -12.63 2.88
CA PRO A 346 5.93 -12.76 2.94
C PRO A 346 5.51 -14.03 3.70
N ARG A 347 4.30 -13.98 4.28
CA ARG A 347 3.60 -15.14 4.82
C ARG A 347 2.09 -14.98 4.59
N GLY A 348 1.59 -15.44 3.43
CA GLY A 348 0.20 -15.31 3.05
C GLY A 348 -0.25 -13.86 2.98
N LYS A 349 -1.07 -13.41 3.92
CA LYS A 349 -1.56 -12.03 4.02
C LYS A 349 -0.59 -11.08 4.72
N ASP A 350 0.47 -11.63 5.31
CA ASP A 350 1.45 -10.89 6.10
C ASP A 350 2.73 -10.64 5.31
N THR A 351 3.38 -9.51 5.57
CA THR A 351 4.73 -9.22 5.12
C THR A 351 5.53 -8.69 6.30
N PHE A 352 6.64 -9.32 6.60
CA PHE A 352 7.58 -8.90 7.64
C PHE A 352 8.81 -8.29 7.00
N SER A 353 9.32 -7.22 7.58
CA SER A 353 10.60 -6.65 7.15
C SER A 353 11.41 -6.11 8.34
N ILE A 354 12.73 -6.16 8.20
CA ILE A 354 13.67 -5.55 9.11
C ILE A 354 14.68 -4.75 8.31
N SER A 355 15.04 -3.57 8.78
CA SER A 355 16.09 -2.76 8.18
C SER A 355 17.02 -2.18 9.24
N TYR A 356 18.28 -2.05 8.86
CA TYR A 356 19.32 -1.35 9.60
C TYR A 356 19.96 -0.30 8.71
N SER A 357 20.12 0.91 9.23
CA SER A 357 20.80 2.03 8.56
C SER A 357 21.88 2.61 9.48
N ASP A 358 23.06 2.84 8.91
CA ASP A 358 24.22 3.52 9.55
C ASP A 358 24.58 4.73 8.70
N MET A 359 24.27 5.92 9.25
CA MET A 359 24.45 7.19 8.57
C MET A 359 25.48 8.03 9.31
N LYS A 360 26.45 8.58 8.57
CA LYS A 360 27.42 9.56 9.08
C LYS A 360 27.48 10.73 8.11
N TYR A 361 27.63 11.93 8.66
CA TYR A 361 27.96 13.12 7.89
C TYR A 361 28.79 14.09 8.72
N HIS A 362 29.56 14.92 8.05
CA HIS A 362 30.35 15.97 8.65
C HIS A 362 30.43 17.17 7.74
N GLN A 363 30.62 18.34 8.34
CA GLN A 363 30.77 19.63 7.66
C GLN A 363 31.70 20.54 8.46
N THR A 364 32.44 21.38 7.74
CA THR A 364 33.21 22.44 8.38
C THR A 364 32.32 23.67 8.57
N ILE A 365 32.24 24.14 9.81
CA ILE A 365 31.54 25.37 10.17
C ILE A 365 32.58 26.48 10.32
N ASN A 366 32.51 27.50 9.47
CA ASN A 366 33.35 28.69 9.55
C ASN A 366 32.79 29.61 10.64
N SER A 367 33.42 29.64 11.78
CA SER A 367 33.12 30.55 12.88
C SER A 367 34.01 31.80 12.78
N MET A 368 33.59 32.91 13.41
CA MET A 368 34.42 34.16 13.50
C MET A 368 35.75 33.94 14.19
N ALA A 369 35.87 32.96 15.10
CA ALA A 369 37.11 32.69 15.86
C ALA A 369 37.99 31.66 15.15
N THR A 370 37.48 30.44 14.96
CA THR A 370 38.20 29.32 14.33
C THR A 370 37.19 28.38 13.68
N PRO A 371 37.48 27.87 12.46
CA PRO A 371 36.64 26.86 11.88
C PRO A 371 36.65 25.57 12.73
N PHE A 372 35.51 24.88 12.80
CA PHE A 372 35.40 23.59 13.49
C PHE A 372 34.60 22.59 12.65
N ILE A 373 34.88 21.31 12.88
CA ILE A 373 34.17 20.22 12.22
C ILE A 373 32.98 19.80 13.09
N SER A 374 31.78 19.89 12.49
CA SER A 374 30.57 19.34 13.09
C SER A 374 30.21 18.04 12.38
N SER A 375 29.98 16.96 13.14
CA SER A 375 29.65 15.66 12.59
C SER A 375 28.52 14.96 13.34
N SER A 376 27.82 14.06 12.66
CA SER A 376 26.77 13.23 13.24
C SER A 376 26.92 11.78 12.82
N HIS A 377 26.58 10.88 13.73
CA HIS A 377 26.50 9.45 13.50
C HIS A 377 25.17 8.90 14.02
N ALA A 378 24.31 8.43 13.13
CA ALA A 378 23.00 7.89 13.46
C ALA A 378 22.88 6.43 13.02
N LYS A 379 22.45 5.57 13.93
CA LYS A 379 22.11 4.17 13.67
C LYS A 379 20.63 3.97 13.92
N THR A 380 19.95 3.36 12.94
CA THR A 380 18.50 3.13 13.01
C THR A 380 18.20 1.65 12.71
N VAL A 381 17.41 1.01 13.56
CA VAL A 381 16.80 -0.30 13.32
C VAL A 381 15.30 -0.11 13.22
N ARG A 382 14.69 -0.67 12.18
CA ARG A 382 13.22 -0.67 12.00
C ARG A 382 12.76 -2.09 11.73
N GLY A 383 11.77 -2.55 12.50
CA GLY A 383 10.96 -3.73 12.23
C GLY A 383 9.58 -3.32 11.73
N SER A 384 9.05 -3.99 10.71
CA SER A 384 7.75 -3.69 10.14
C SER A 384 6.94 -4.97 9.92
N TRP A 385 5.66 -4.91 10.22
CA TRP A 385 4.67 -5.95 9.94
C TRP A 385 3.48 -5.32 9.23
N ASN A 386 3.19 -5.80 8.03
CA ASN A 386 2.01 -5.40 7.25
C ASN A 386 1.07 -6.59 7.10
N HIS A 387 -0.23 -6.41 7.31
CA HIS A 387 -1.26 -7.42 7.16
C HIS A 387 -2.41 -6.95 6.28
N VAL A 388 -2.70 -7.71 5.22
CA VAL A 388 -3.85 -7.45 4.33
C VAL A 388 -5.09 -8.12 4.91
N PHE A 389 -5.99 -7.33 5.54
CA PHE A 389 -7.20 -7.86 6.17
C PHE A 389 -8.43 -7.87 5.25
N HIS A 390 -8.41 -7.07 4.18
CA HIS A 390 -9.51 -7.03 3.20
C HIS A 390 -8.97 -6.85 1.78
N ARG A 391 -9.50 -7.64 0.87
CA ARG A 391 -9.28 -7.52 -0.57
C ARG A 391 -10.56 -7.86 -1.30
N ASP A 392 -11.00 -6.97 -2.17
CA ASP A 392 -12.05 -7.21 -3.15
C ASP A 392 -11.57 -6.87 -4.57
N ARG A 393 -12.48 -6.81 -5.55
CA ARG A 393 -12.16 -6.52 -6.95
C ARG A 393 -11.50 -5.16 -7.17
N THR A 394 -11.78 -4.19 -6.33
CA THR A 394 -11.39 -2.79 -6.51
C THR A 394 -10.59 -2.22 -5.35
N THR A 395 -10.60 -2.90 -4.20
CA THR A 395 -10.07 -2.35 -2.95
C THR A 395 -9.16 -3.37 -2.27
N LYS A 396 -8.02 -2.90 -1.79
CA LYS A 396 -7.14 -3.62 -0.87
C LYS A 396 -6.94 -2.78 0.38
N ARG A 397 -7.21 -3.35 1.57
CA ARG A 397 -6.98 -2.70 2.87
C ARG A 397 -5.98 -3.49 3.68
N SER A 398 -5.06 -2.77 4.29
CA SER A 398 -4.09 -3.37 5.20
C SER A 398 -3.89 -2.49 6.43
N TRP A 399 -3.41 -3.10 7.50
CA TRP A 399 -2.83 -2.38 8.61
C TRP A 399 -1.33 -2.70 8.68
N ASP A 400 -0.57 -1.79 9.27
CA ASP A 400 0.85 -1.96 9.48
C ASP A 400 1.26 -1.52 10.89
N ILE A 401 2.26 -2.20 11.45
CA ILE A 401 2.94 -1.84 12.68
C ILE A 401 4.41 -1.65 12.34
N ASN A 402 4.97 -0.49 12.72
CA ASN A 402 6.38 -0.20 12.58
C ASN A 402 6.99 0.11 13.94
N ILE A 403 8.08 -0.55 14.30
CA ILE A 403 8.85 -0.28 15.51
C ILE A 403 10.22 0.22 15.06
N THR A 404 10.60 1.41 15.53
CA THR A 404 11.87 2.04 15.17
C THR A 404 12.67 2.32 16.42
N LYS A 405 13.93 1.89 16.43
CA LYS A 405 14.95 2.27 17.42
C LYS A 405 16.03 3.07 16.75
N ARG A 406 16.37 4.23 17.30
CA ARG A 406 17.39 5.12 16.76
C ARG A 406 18.36 5.56 17.85
N ASN A 407 19.65 5.60 17.49
CA ASN A 407 20.71 6.16 18.31
C ASN A 407 21.51 7.13 17.45
N ALA A 408 21.45 8.42 17.75
CA ALA A 408 22.22 9.45 17.07
C ALA A 408 23.11 10.20 18.06
N LYS A 409 24.33 10.49 17.65
CA LYS A 409 25.35 11.22 18.40
C LYS A 409 25.92 12.31 17.52
N ASN A 410 26.08 13.49 18.09
CA ASN A 410 26.66 14.64 17.42
C ASN A 410 28.00 15.00 18.06
N TYR A 411 28.93 15.50 17.25
CA TYR A 411 30.30 15.79 17.67
C TYR A 411 30.72 17.17 17.15
N ILE A 412 31.60 17.83 17.91
CA ILE A 412 32.34 19.01 17.49
C ILE A 412 33.83 18.68 17.67
N ASN A 413 34.60 18.72 16.58
CA ASN A 413 36.02 18.33 16.56
C ASN A 413 36.23 16.98 17.29
N ASP A 414 35.43 15.95 16.95
CA ASP A 414 35.42 14.60 17.52
C ASP A 414 35.01 14.47 18.99
N VAL A 415 34.67 15.59 19.66
CA VAL A 415 34.13 15.57 21.03
C VAL A 415 32.61 15.45 20.97
N GLU A 416 32.03 14.42 21.61
CA GLU A 416 30.59 14.20 21.65
C GLU A 416 29.88 15.35 22.41
N VAL A 417 28.84 15.91 21.76
CA VAL A 417 27.94 16.90 22.39
C VAL A 417 26.79 16.13 23.05
N ALA A 418 26.98 15.75 24.29
CA ALA A 418 26.06 14.85 25.01
C ALA A 418 24.60 15.37 25.07
N VAL A 419 24.39 16.69 25.14
CA VAL A 419 23.06 17.32 25.16
C VAL A 419 22.30 17.20 23.84
N GLN A 420 22.99 16.85 22.73
CA GLN A 420 22.42 16.63 21.42
C GLN A 420 22.25 15.13 21.10
N ARG A 421 22.56 14.25 22.06
CA ARG A 421 22.33 12.81 21.86
C ARG A 421 20.83 12.53 21.72
N ALA A 422 20.45 11.76 20.68
CA ALA A 422 19.07 11.34 20.44
C ALA A 422 18.99 9.82 20.44
N ASN A 423 18.73 9.23 21.61
CA ASN A 423 18.49 7.81 21.78
C ASN A 423 16.98 7.59 21.96
N THR A 424 16.26 7.31 20.88
CA THR A 424 14.80 7.30 20.82
C THR A 424 14.25 5.97 20.32
N ALA A 425 13.01 5.66 20.68
CA ALA A 425 12.22 4.59 20.09
C ALA A 425 10.81 5.09 19.78
N SER A 426 10.20 4.55 18.75
CA SER A 426 8.82 4.85 18.39
C SER A 426 8.10 3.61 17.88
N VAL A 427 6.79 3.57 18.10
CA VAL A 427 5.84 2.62 17.53
C VAL A 427 4.86 3.39 16.68
N GLU A 428 4.57 2.86 15.50
CA GLU A 428 3.61 3.44 14.57
C GLU A 428 2.61 2.36 14.16
N PHE A 429 1.31 2.66 14.28
CA PHE A 429 0.22 1.84 13.77
C PHE A 429 -0.49 2.59 12.66
N GLY A 430 -0.61 1.96 11.49
CA GLY A 430 -1.24 2.54 10.30
C GLY A 430 -2.33 1.66 9.73
N ILE A 431 -3.31 2.30 9.09
CA ILE A 431 -4.32 1.65 8.25
C ILE A 431 -4.23 2.28 6.88
N SER A 432 -4.21 1.44 5.85
CA SER A 432 -4.13 1.90 4.46
C SER A 432 -5.19 1.25 3.58
N GLU A 433 -5.63 1.99 2.58
CA GLU A 433 -6.52 1.53 1.53
C GLU A 433 -5.93 1.87 0.17
N ARG A 434 -5.88 0.89 -0.72
CA ARG A 434 -5.68 1.09 -2.16
C ARG A 434 -6.97 0.80 -2.89
N ARG A 435 -7.46 1.78 -3.65
CA ARG A 435 -8.71 1.67 -4.40
C ARG A 435 -8.47 1.94 -5.88
N TYR A 436 -8.95 1.04 -6.72
CA TYR A 436 -8.95 1.20 -8.17
C TYR A 436 -10.31 1.76 -8.61
N ILE A 437 -10.29 2.96 -9.17
CA ILE A 437 -11.49 3.70 -9.64
C ILE A 437 -11.40 3.81 -11.16
N LYS A 438 -12.01 2.87 -11.87
CA LYS A 438 -11.82 2.69 -13.32
C LYS A 438 -10.31 2.50 -13.63
N GLN A 439 -9.69 3.45 -14.30
CA GLN A 439 -8.25 3.45 -14.64
C GLN A 439 -7.39 4.14 -13.58
N ASN A 440 -8.01 4.88 -12.66
CA ASN A 440 -7.29 5.65 -11.64
C ASN A 440 -6.97 4.78 -10.43
N THR A 441 -5.91 5.13 -9.71
CA THR A 441 -5.54 4.51 -8.44
C THR A 441 -5.52 5.56 -7.34
N LEU A 442 -6.22 5.30 -6.25
CA LEU A 442 -6.17 6.06 -5.01
C LEU A 442 -5.52 5.19 -3.94
N TYR A 443 -4.44 5.67 -3.35
CA TYR A 443 -3.88 5.14 -2.13
C TYR A 443 -4.07 6.14 -1.00
N SER A 444 -4.52 5.68 0.15
CA SER A 444 -4.62 6.50 1.36
C SER A 444 -4.10 5.71 2.55
N ARG A 445 -3.41 6.37 3.46
CA ARG A 445 -2.93 5.81 4.72
C ARG A 445 -3.10 6.84 5.83
N ALA A 446 -3.62 6.41 6.97
CA ALA A 446 -3.61 7.16 8.22
C ALA A 446 -2.88 6.35 9.27
N ALA A 447 -1.99 6.98 10.04
CA ALA A 447 -1.23 6.31 11.07
C ALA A 447 -1.06 7.18 12.32
N ILE A 448 -0.98 6.52 13.46
CA ILE A 448 -0.58 7.13 14.73
C ILE A 448 0.83 6.63 15.06
N LYS A 449 1.75 7.58 15.26
CA LYS A 449 3.12 7.31 15.70
C LYS A 449 3.29 7.81 17.12
N GLN A 450 3.78 6.94 17.99
CA GLN A 450 4.02 7.21 19.39
C GLN A 450 5.51 7.05 19.73
N GLY A 451 6.14 8.07 20.27
CA GLY A 451 7.44 7.96 20.92
C GLY A 451 7.31 7.18 22.23
N VAL A 452 8.19 6.20 22.45
CA VAL A 452 8.12 5.28 23.59
C VAL A 452 9.47 5.11 24.28
N GLY A 453 9.45 4.81 25.58
CA GLY A 453 10.64 4.60 26.40
C GLY A 453 11.30 3.22 26.25
N TRP A 454 11.08 2.50 25.12
CA TRP A 454 11.56 1.14 24.93
C TRP A 454 13.04 1.06 24.53
N PHE A 455 13.64 -0.12 24.70
CA PHE A 455 15.01 -0.43 24.26
C PHE A 455 16.08 0.53 24.82
N GLY A 456 15.94 0.97 26.07
CA GLY A 456 16.85 1.89 26.71
C GLY A 456 16.87 3.28 26.06
N SER A 457 15.74 3.76 25.58
CA SER A 457 15.58 5.14 25.10
C SER A 457 15.82 6.12 26.24
N GLN A 458 16.33 7.31 25.90
CA GLN A 458 16.54 8.36 26.91
C GLN A 458 15.20 8.80 27.51
N PRO A 459 15.23 9.22 28.83
CA PRO A 459 14.02 9.69 29.50
C PRO A 459 13.55 11.02 28.90
N GLU A 460 12.31 11.38 29.19
CA GLU A 460 11.75 12.70 28.90
C GLU A 460 12.40 13.73 29.84
N TYR A 461 13.04 14.73 29.29
CA TYR A 461 13.74 15.75 30.11
C TYR A 461 12.86 16.95 30.45
N GLY A 462 11.74 17.18 29.75
CA GLY A 462 10.87 18.36 29.98
C GLY A 462 11.55 19.68 29.62
N ASN A 463 11.03 20.78 30.16
CA ASN A 463 11.61 22.14 30.12
C ASN A 463 12.13 22.62 28.75
N GLY A 464 11.35 22.39 27.66
CA GLY A 464 11.72 22.86 26.32
C GLY A 464 12.72 21.98 25.55
N ALA A 465 13.22 20.89 26.18
CA ALA A 465 14.01 19.88 25.47
C ALA A 465 13.16 19.11 24.48
N PRO A 466 13.76 18.59 23.39
CA PRO A 466 13.02 17.73 22.44
C PRO A 466 12.44 16.49 23.13
N SER A 467 11.15 16.27 22.95
CA SER A 467 10.42 15.16 23.57
C SER A 467 10.76 13.82 22.91
N THR A 468 10.93 12.79 23.74
CA THR A 468 11.03 11.39 23.31
C THR A 468 9.69 10.68 23.36
N GLN A 469 8.69 11.27 24.04
CA GLN A 469 7.34 10.73 24.21
C GLN A 469 6.30 11.67 23.60
N PHE A 470 6.15 11.56 22.31
CA PHE A 470 5.24 12.36 21.50
C PHE A 470 4.20 11.49 20.82
N THR A 471 3.10 12.08 20.43
CA THR A 471 2.07 11.44 19.57
C THR A 471 1.93 12.24 18.29
N GLN A 472 2.00 11.58 17.16
CA GLN A 472 1.81 12.18 15.83
C GLN A 472 0.72 11.45 15.06
N LEU A 473 -0.14 12.20 14.37
CA LEU A 473 -1.00 11.71 13.31
C LEU A 473 -0.28 11.92 11.97
N LEU A 474 -0.19 10.86 11.18
CA LEU A 474 0.39 10.87 9.84
C LEU A 474 -0.69 10.52 8.83
N VAL A 475 -0.76 11.25 7.73
CA VAL A 475 -1.71 10.99 6.64
C VAL A 475 -0.97 11.08 5.31
N ASP A 476 -1.10 10.03 4.50
CA ASP A 476 -0.61 9.96 3.12
C ASP A 476 -1.78 9.73 2.19
N VAL A 477 -1.86 10.49 1.08
CA VAL A 477 -2.82 10.26 0.01
C VAL A 477 -2.11 10.41 -1.32
N ASP A 478 -2.11 9.35 -2.14
CA ASP A 478 -1.55 9.37 -3.50
C ASP A 478 -2.67 9.06 -4.49
N TYR A 479 -2.91 9.96 -5.45
CA TYR A 479 -3.88 9.78 -6.50
C TYR A 479 -3.20 9.83 -7.87
N GLN A 480 -3.32 8.74 -8.61
CA GLN A 480 -2.74 8.58 -9.94
C GLN A 480 -3.82 8.42 -10.99
N MET A 481 -3.74 9.24 -12.02
CA MET A 481 -4.68 9.27 -13.15
C MET A 481 -3.92 9.05 -14.45
N PRO A 482 -3.82 7.81 -14.96
CA PRO A 482 -3.32 7.59 -16.31
C PRO A 482 -4.28 8.23 -17.32
N ARG A 483 -3.72 8.85 -18.33
CA ARG A 483 -4.42 9.56 -19.40
C ARG A 483 -3.78 9.25 -20.76
N THR A 484 -4.47 9.62 -21.82
CA THR A 484 -3.91 9.62 -23.17
C THR A 484 -4.20 10.99 -23.77
N TRP A 485 -3.16 11.70 -24.22
CA TRP A 485 -3.27 12.97 -24.94
C TRP A 485 -2.92 12.76 -26.40
N GLY A 486 -3.94 12.75 -27.26
CA GLY A 486 -3.80 12.21 -28.60
C GLY A 486 -3.36 10.74 -28.52
N ASN A 487 -2.23 10.38 -29.14
CA ASN A 487 -1.68 9.01 -29.10
C ASN A 487 -0.54 8.85 -28.09
N ARG A 488 -0.39 9.75 -27.12
CA ARG A 488 0.71 9.72 -26.16
C ARG A 488 0.20 9.34 -24.76
N PRO A 489 0.79 8.33 -24.12
CA PRO A 489 0.52 8.06 -22.73
C PRO A 489 0.90 9.27 -21.88
N ALA A 490 0.02 9.60 -20.94
CA ALA A 490 0.21 10.70 -20.00
C ALA A 490 -0.25 10.26 -18.61
N SER A 491 0.14 10.99 -17.58
CA SER A 491 -0.33 10.78 -16.22
C SER A 491 -0.45 12.09 -15.47
N ILE A 492 -1.43 12.14 -14.58
CA ILE A 492 -1.55 13.19 -13.57
C ILE A 492 -1.40 12.49 -12.24
N THR A 493 -0.48 12.94 -11.40
CA THR A 493 -0.24 12.38 -10.07
C THR A 493 -0.33 13.49 -9.05
N SER A 494 -1.13 13.28 -8.00
CA SER A 494 -1.25 14.19 -6.87
C SER A 494 -0.94 13.41 -5.60
N SER A 495 -0.02 13.92 -4.78
CA SER A 495 0.42 13.28 -3.55
C SER A 495 0.36 14.28 -2.40
N PHE A 496 -0.35 13.94 -1.35
CA PHE A 496 -0.45 14.68 -0.11
C PHE A 496 0.25 13.91 1.01
N HIS A 497 1.06 14.61 1.79
CA HIS A 497 1.61 14.11 3.06
C HIS A 497 1.34 15.12 4.15
N GLY A 498 0.78 14.66 5.27
CA GLY A 498 0.52 15.48 6.45
C GLY A 498 1.03 14.80 7.71
N GLN A 499 1.59 15.61 8.61
CA GLN A 499 2.06 15.23 9.93
C GLN A 499 1.54 16.22 10.95
N TRP A 500 0.91 15.75 12.00
CA TRP A 500 0.41 16.58 13.10
C TRP A 500 0.86 16.01 14.45
N THR A 501 1.66 16.77 15.18
CA THR A 501 2.06 16.45 16.54
C THR A 501 1.00 16.94 17.52
N LEU A 502 0.55 16.07 18.41
CA LEU A 502 -0.45 16.39 19.41
C LEU A 502 0.21 17.04 20.63
N GLY A 503 -0.34 18.18 21.05
CA GLY A 503 0.21 19.01 22.14
C GLY A 503 1.41 19.87 21.71
N ASP A 504 1.83 20.77 22.60
CA ASP A 504 2.92 21.73 22.35
C ASP A 504 4.30 21.13 22.68
N LYS A 505 4.63 20.01 22.06
CA LYS A 505 5.88 19.32 22.26
C LYS A 505 6.89 19.69 21.17
N ARG A 506 8.09 20.09 21.58
CA ARG A 506 9.23 20.19 20.65
C ARG A 506 9.75 18.79 20.36
N LEU A 507 10.14 18.54 19.11
CA LEU A 507 10.62 17.23 18.66
C LEU A 507 12.11 17.30 18.29
N PHE A 508 12.75 16.12 18.27
CA PHE A 508 14.01 16.00 17.54
C PHE A 508 13.77 16.24 16.05
N SER A 509 14.74 16.83 15.38
CA SER A 509 14.65 17.18 13.96
C SER A 509 14.19 16.03 13.08
N ARG A 510 14.65 14.81 13.33
CA ARG A 510 14.24 13.60 12.61
C ARG A 510 12.73 13.33 12.66
N ASP A 511 12.06 13.74 13.72
CA ASP A 511 10.62 13.54 13.89
C ASP A 511 9.79 14.74 13.41
N MET A 512 10.42 15.82 12.98
CA MET A 512 9.80 16.99 12.37
C MET A 512 9.54 16.76 10.87
N ILE A 513 8.62 17.53 10.28
CA ILE A 513 8.45 17.65 8.83
C ILE A 513 9.34 18.79 8.30
N SER A 514 9.92 18.60 7.12
CA SER A 514 10.82 19.57 6.49
C SER A 514 10.35 19.85 5.05
N LEU A 515 10.21 21.12 4.68
CA LEU A 515 9.75 21.57 3.37
C LEU A 515 10.82 22.42 2.67
N GLY A 516 10.85 22.38 1.34
CA GLY A 516 11.75 23.20 0.52
C GLY A 516 12.97 22.44 0.01
N ASN A 517 12.80 21.16 -0.34
CA ASN A 517 13.79 20.34 -1.02
C ASN A 517 13.16 19.58 -2.19
N ARG A 518 13.96 18.91 -3.02
CA ARG A 518 13.51 18.19 -4.21
C ARG A 518 12.51 17.03 -3.93
N TYR A 519 12.40 16.57 -2.69
CA TYR A 519 11.55 15.46 -2.29
C TYR A 519 10.21 15.91 -1.69
N THR A 520 10.09 17.17 -1.27
CA THR A 520 8.88 17.73 -0.64
C THR A 520 8.23 18.80 -1.52
N VAL A 521 8.76 20.02 -1.55
CA VAL A 521 8.32 21.10 -2.43
C VAL A 521 9.46 21.44 -3.37
N GLN A 522 9.32 21.06 -4.64
CA GLN A 522 10.35 21.32 -5.67
C GLN A 522 10.42 22.81 -6.02
N GLY A 523 11.55 23.23 -6.59
CA GLY A 523 11.83 24.62 -6.93
C GLY A 523 12.69 25.34 -5.90
N PHE A 524 13.09 24.64 -4.84
CA PHE A 524 14.02 25.13 -3.81
C PHE A 524 15.32 24.32 -3.82
N ASP A 525 16.42 24.95 -3.45
CA ASP A 525 17.76 24.34 -3.48
C ASP A 525 18.01 23.31 -2.36
N GLY A 526 17.11 23.23 -1.37
CA GLY A 526 17.22 22.30 -0.23
C GLY A 526 18.19 22.76 0.86
N GLU A 527 18.90 23.83 0.63
CA GLU A 527 19.93 24.33 1.54
C GLU A 527 19.34 24.96 2.80
N ASN A 528 18.18 25.57 2.69
CA ASN A 528 17.35 26.00 3.80
C ASN A 528 15.98 25.36 3.68
N THR A 529 15.42 24.92 4.80
CA THR A 529 14.12 24.26 4.84
C THR A 529 13.24 24.86 5.93
N LEU A 530 11.93 24.87 5.71
CA LEU A 530 10.97 25.10 6.78
C LEU A 530 10.77 23.78 7.49
N MET A 531 11.17 23.71 8.76
CA MET A 531 11.14 22.50 9.56
C MET A 531 10.35 22.74 10.85
N ALA A 532 9.36 21.89 11.13
CA ALA A 532 8.55 21.98 12.34
C ALA A 532 7.93 20.64 12.74
N GLU A 533 7.32 20.61 13.91
CA GLU A 533 6.69 19.45 14.52
C GLU A 533 5.46 18.95 13.75
N SER A 534 4.74 19.89 13.10
CA SER A 534 3.55 19.65 12.31
C SER A 534 3.65 20.33 10.96
N GLY A 535 2.95 19.81 9.97
CA GLY A 535 2.90 20.41 8.65
C GLY A 535 2.33 19.46 7.61
N TRP A 536 2.26 19.95 6.41
CA TRP A 536 1.82 19.16 5.25
C TRP A 536 2.44 19.70 3.96
N TYR A 537 2.52 18.84 2.97
CA TYR A 537 2.83 19.25 1.60
C TYR A 537 1.99 18.46 0.59
N MET A 538 1.78 19.07 -0.56
CA MET A 538 1.11 18.49 -1.70
C MET A 538 2.00 18.64 -2.92
N ARG A 539 2.21 17.55 -3.64
CA ARG A 539 2.96 17.48 -4.89
C ARG A 539 2.02 17.12 -6.02
N ASN A 540 2.07 17.89 -7.09
CA ASN A 540 1.23 17.67 -8.24
C ASN A 540 2.10 17.61 -9.48
N GLU A 541 2.08 16.48 -10.17
CA GLU A 541 2.85 16.22 -11.37
C GLU A 541 1.92 15.91 -12.54
N VAL A 542 2.22 16.51 -13.67
CA VAL A 542 1.65 16.17 -14.97
C VAL A 542 2.79 15.70 -15.85
N ALA A 543 2.70 14.47 -16.37
CA ALA A 543 3.73 13.87 -17.21
C ALA A 543 3.16 13.36 -18.54
N SER A 544 3.93 13.47 -19.61
CA SER A 544 3.58 12.91 -20.92
C SER A 544 4.76 12.18 -21.52
N TYR A 545 4.52 10.94 -21.96
CA TYR A 545 5.55 10.13 -22.62
C TYR A 545 5.72 10.51 -24.08
N ILE A 546 6.96 10.71 -24.50
CA ILE A 546 7.34 11.05 -25.89
C ILE A 546 8.05 9.82 -26.49
N PRO A 547 7.37 9.02 -27.36
CA PRO A 547 7.92 7.78 -27.88
C PRO A 547 9.24 7.96 -28.64
N LYS A 548 9.37 9.06 -29.42
CA LYS A 548 10.59 9.37 -30.18
C LYS A 548 11.83 9.50 -29.31
N TRP A 549 11.68 10.04 -28.10
CA TRP A 549 12.77 10.25 -27.14
C TRP A 549 12.87 9.11 -26.10
N LYS A 550 11.90 8.19 -26.10
CA LYS A 550 11.76 7.15 -25.05
C LYS A 550 11.79 7.75 -23.64
N SER A 551 11.21 8.92 -23.48
CA SER A 551 11.30 9.75 -22.28
C SER A 551 9.97 10.39 -21.96
N SER A 552 9.76 10.75 -20.71
CA SER A 552 8.62 11.52 -20.25
C SER A 552 9.06 12.93 -19.92
N VAL A 553 8.36 13.92 -20.45
CA VAL A 553 8.44 15.30 -19.98
C VAL A 553 7.40 15.50 -18.91
N TYR A 554 7.76 16.19 -17.83
CA TYR A 554 6.86 16.44 -16.72
C TYR A 554 6.97 17.89 -16.22
N ALA A 555 5.90 18.35 -15.60
CA ALA A 555 5.83 19.62 -14.89
C ALA A 555 5.18 19.41 -13.52
N ASN A 556 5.69 20.10 -12.50
CA ASN A 556 5.20 20.03 -11.14
C ASN A 556 4.79 21.40 -10.62
N ILE A 557 3.76 21.41 -9.75
CA ILE A 557 3.43 22.52 -8.87
C ILE A 557 3.22 21.93 -7.48
N ASP A 558 4.12 22.28 -6.57
CA ASP A 558 4.18 21.75 -5.23
C ASP A 558 4.01 22.88 -4.21
N PHE A 559 3.36 22.59 -3.08
CA PHE A 559 3.18 23.57 -2.01
C PHE A 559 3.03 22.90 -0.66
N GLY A 560 3.30 23.65 0.41
CA GLY A 560 3.17 23.12 1.77
C GLY A 560 3.33 24.19 2.83
N ALA A 561 2.95 23.80 4.05
CA ALA A 561 3.02 24.66 5.23
C ALA A 561 3.47 23.89 6.46
N VAL A 562 4.10 24.58 7.41
CA VAL A 562 4.56 24.03 8.68
C VAL A 562 3.96 24.76 9.87
N TYR A 563 3.80 24.05 10.98
CA TYR A 563 3.18 24.56 12.22
C TYR A 563 3.87 23.93 13.44
N GLY A 564 3.76 24.60 14.58
CA GLY A 564 4.24 24.10 15.87
C GLY A 564 5.23 25.05 16.54
N PRO A 565 5.73 24.69 17.73
CA PRO A 565 6.59 25.55 18.54
C PRO A 565 7.85 26.04 17.81
N SER A 566 8.45 25.21 16.95
CA SER A 566 9.65 25.60 16.20
C SER A 566 9.40 26.67 15.14
N THR A 567 8.14 26.99 14.81
CA THR A 567 7.80 28.02 13.80
C THR A 567 7.69 29.44 14.35
N GLU A 568 7.86 29.66 15.64
CA GLU A 568 7.77 30.98 16.26
C GLU A 568 8.77 31.99 15.69
N VAL A 569 9.93 31.49 15.26
CA VAL A 569 11.01 32.32 14.67
C VAL A 569 10.87 32.53 13.17
N PHE A 570 9.86 31.98 12.52
CA PHE A 570 9.67 32.09 11.07
C PHE A 570 8.84 33.32 10.71
N THR A 571 9.28 34.06 9.70
CA THR A 571 8.54 35.20 9.13
C THR A 571 7.31 34.75 8.32
N GLY A 572 7.26 33.48 7.93
CA GLY A 572 6.15 32.85 7.24
C GLY A 572 6.29 31.33 7.23
N LYS A 573 5.21 30.62 7.09
CA LYS A 573 5.08 29.18 7.32
C LYS A 573 4.70 28.38 6.06
N PHE A 574 4.51 29.06 4.92
CA PHE A 574 4.07 28.46 3.66
C PHE A 574 5.11 28.67 2.57
N ILE A 575 5.29 27.66 1.71
CA ILE A 575 6.09 27.74 0.49
C ILE A 575 5.37 27.07 -0.67
N ALA A 576 5.63 27.56 -1.88
CA ALA A 576 5.19 26.94 -3.14
C ALA A 576 6.30 27.02 -4.18
N GLY A 577 6.43 25.99 -4.98
CA GLY A 577 7.45 25.88 -6.00
C GLY A 577 6.95 25.15 -7.24
N THR A 578 7.71 25.25 -8.31
CA THR A 578 7.43 24.60 -9.59
C THR A 578 8.70 23.99 -10.17
N SER A 579 8.53 23.00 -11.02
CA SER A 579 9.63 22.43 -11.80
C SER A 579 9.14 21.88 -13.14
N LEU A 580 10.06 21.86 -14.10
CA LEU A 580 9.91 21.22 -15.41
C LEU A 580 11.08 20.27 -15.60
N GLY A 581 10.81 19.06 -16.04
CA GLY A 581 11.86 18.06 -16.21
C GLY A 581 11.61 17.05 -17.32
N ILE A 582 12.64 16.28 -17.58
CA ILE A 582 12.62 15.15 -18.51
C ILE A 582 13.28 13.95 -17.85
N ARG A 583 12.62 12.81 -17.90
CA ARG A 583 13.14 11.54 -17.40
C ARG A 583 12.95 10.42 -18.40
N GLY A 584 13.90 9.50 -18.43
CA GLY A 584 13.87 8.37 -19.34
C GLY A 584 14.59 7.14 -18.81
N GLN A 585 14.23 6.00 -19.39
CA GLN A 585 14.90 4.73 -19.15
C GLN A 585 15.04 3.98 -20.46
N PHE A 586 16.25 3.52 -20.74
CA PHE A 586 16.60 2.76 -21.93
C PHE A 586 16.59 1.24 -21.66
N LYS A 587 16.47 0.44 -22.71
CA LYS A 587 16.53 -1.03 -22.60
C LYS A 587 17.85 -1.55 -22.03
N SER A 588 18.93 -0.79 -22.17
CA SER A 588 20.25 -1.08 -21.60
C SER A 588 20.31 -0.95 -20.07
N GLY A 589 19.22 -0.55 -19.43
CA GLY A 589 19.18 -0.25 -18.00
C GLY A 589 19.58 1.17 -17.64
N LEU A 590 20.13 1.97 -18.59
CA LEU A 590 20.45 3.38 -18.37
C LEU A 590 19.17 4.18 -18.10
N PHE A 591 19.18 4.97 -17.04
CA PHE A 591 18.08 5.90 -16.70
C PHE A 591 18.65 7.27 -16.37
N TYR A 592 17.82 8.29 -16.55
CA TYR A 592 18.14 9.66 -16.16
C TYR A 592 16.87 10.44 -15.80
N ASP A 593 17.08 11.49 -15.01
CA ASP A 593 16.10 12.53 -14.68
C ASP A 593 16.83 13.85 -14.59
N VAL A 594 16.35 14.88 -15.29
CA VAL A 594 16.90 16.23 -15.25
C VAL A 594 15.75 17.21 -15.13
N PHE A 595 15.86 18.16 -14.22
CA PHE A 595 14.84 19.18 -14.04
C PHE A 595 15.43 20.55 -13.74
N VAL A 596 14.60 21.55 -13.98
CA VAL A 596 14.81 22.94 -13.57
C VAL A 596 13.56 23.37 -12.80
N GLY A 597 13.73 24.10 -11.72
CA GLY A 597 12.64 24.56 -10.88
C GLY A 597 12.88 25.96 -10.33
N ALA A 598 11.82 26.58 -9.83
CA ALA A 598 11.87 27.89 -9.22
C ALA A 598 10.85 28.02 -8.08
N PRO A 599 11.14 28.81 -7.03
CA PRO A 599 10.15 29.17 -6.03
C PRO A 599 9.03 30.01 -6.65
N LEU A 600 7.77 29.64 -6.41
CA LEU A 600 6.60 30.45 -6.74
C LEU A 600 6.22 31.39 -5.61
N TYR A 601 6.38 30.92 -4.38
CA TYR A 601 6.16 31.70 -3.17
C TYR A 601 7.11 31.24 -2.06
N LYS A 602 7.71 32.21 -1.37
CA LYS A 602 8.54 31.98 -0.18
C LYS A 602 8.36 33.10 0.84
N PRO A 603 8.52 32.84 2.14
CA PRO A 603 8.51 33.90 3.18
C PRO A 603 9.61 34.93 2.97
N SER A 604 9.37 36.15 3.46
CA SER A 604 10.41 37.18 3.51
C SER A 604 11.60 36.67 4.30
N GLY A 605 12.83 36.93 3.79
CA GLY A 605 14.06 36.45 4.42
C GLY A 605 14.41 34.98 4.20
N TYR A 606 13.53 34.18 3.57
CA TYR A 606 13.85 32.79 3.21
C TYR A 606 14.89 32.76 2.08
N LYS A 607 16.09 32.25 2.40
CA LYS A 607 17.22 32.20 1.47
C LYS A 607 17.13 30.92 0.62
N THR A 608 17.07 31.07 -0.68
CA THR A 608 17.14 29.99 -1.67
C THR A 608 17.52 30.58 -3.01
N ASP A 609 18.10 29.79 -3.90
CA ASP A 609 18.40 30.19 -5.27
C ASP A 609 17.10 30.55 -6.02
N SER A 610 17.12 31.53 -6.91
CA SER A 610 15.96 31.94 -7.72
C SER A 610 15.57 30.88 -8.76
N VAL A 611 16.53 30.09 -9.21
CA VAL A 611 16.35 28.94 -10.10
C VAL A 611 17.21 27.82 -9.59
N THR A 612 16.62 26.64 -9.50
CA THR A 612 17.29 25.42 -9.09
C THR A 612 17.32 24.45 -10.26
N ALA A 613 18.40 23.71 -10.41
CA ALA A 613 18.49 22.60 -11.35
C ALA A 613 18.92 21.35 -10.59
N GLY A 614 18.50 20.20 -11.08
CA GLY A 614 18.90 18.94 -10.51
C GLY A 614 18.94 17.83 -11.54
N PHE A 615 19.75 16.83 -11.27
CA PHE A 615 19.86 15.65 -12.11
C PHE A 615 20.01 14.36 -11.30
N GLN A 616 19.69 13.28 -11.95
CA GLN A 616 20.05 11.92 -11.55
C GLN A 616 20.33 11.11 -12.81
N ALA A 617 21.38 10.32 -12.81
CA ALA A 617 21.69 9.38 -13.89
C ALA A 617 22.23 8.08 -13.30
N GLY A 618 21.96 6.96 -13.96
CA GLY A 618 22.44 5.68 -13.46
C GLY A 618 22.13 4.52 -14.38
N VAL A 619 22.57 3.34 -13.96
CA VAL A 619 22.35 2.07 -14.66
C VAL A 619 21.71 1.08 -13.70
N ARG A 620 20.70 0.34 -14.17
CA ARG A 620 20.09 -0.83 -13.51
C ARG A 620 20.48 -2.09 -14.28
N PHE A 621 20.80 -3.15 -13.56
CA PHE A 621 21.19 -4.44 -14.12
C PHE A 621 20.56 -5.62 -13.36
#